data_3c2472f0e51193b1bb75fb3ba0aa36bf
#
_entry.id   3c2472f0e51193b1bb75fb3ba0aa36bf
#
_cell.length_a   1.000
_cell.length_b   1.000
_cell.length_c   1.000
_cell.angle_alpha   90.00
_cell.angle_beta   90.00
_cell.angle_gamma   90.00
#
_symmetry.space_group_name_H-M   'P 1'
#
loop_
_entity.id
_entity.type
_entity.pdbx_description
1 polymer ?
#
loop_
_entity_poly.entity_id
_entity_poly.type
_entity_poly.pdbx_seq_one_letter_code
_entity_poly.pdbx_strand_id
1 'polypeptide(L)'
;MKTMYLSSLALLAASALPISAIAAGDAAAGKTKAFTCMGCHGIPSYNNAYPSYHVPKLGGQHANYIAAALQAYKSGQRRHSTMRAQAANLSEQDMQDLAAFFAQSGN
;
A
#
# COMPACT_ATOMS: atom_id res chain seq x y z
N MET A 1 -69.67 -9.09 -8.11
CA MET A 1 -68.61 -8.12 -8.38
C MET A 1 -67.32 -8.62 -7.74
N LYS A 2 -66.39 -9.11 -8.54
CA LYS A 2 -65.09 -9.61 -8.07
C LYS A 2 -64.07 -8.51 -8.27
N THR A 3 -63.64 -7.90 -7.18
CA THR A 3 -62.54 -6.94 -7.21
C THR A 3 -61.22 -7.69 -7.27
N MET A 4 -60.51 -7.56 -8.42
CA MET A 4 -59.17 -8.06 -8.61
C MET A 4 -58.18 -7.07 -7.99
N TYR A 5 -57.49 -7.46 -6.94
CA TYR A 5 -56.34 -6.72 -6.40
C TYR A 5 -55.12 -7.06 -7.23
N LEU A 6 -54.66 -6.12 -8.05
CA LEU A 6 -53.35 -6.20 -8.70
C LEU A 6 -52.25 -5.85 -7.69
N SER A 7 -51.58 -6.86 -7.22
CA SER A 7 -50.39 -6.68 -6.39
C SER A 7 -49.21 -6.30 -7.28
N SER A 8 -48.85 -5.03 -7.27
CA SER A 8 -47.65 -4.53 -7.93
C SER A 8 -46.43 -4.93 -7.10
N LEU A 9 -45.71 -5.96 -7.52
CA LEU A 9 -44.39 -6.33 -6.99
C LEU A 9 -43.37 -5.34 -7.55
N ALA A 10 -42.99 -4.35 -6.72
CA ALA A 10 -41.89 -3.47 -7.05
C ALA A 10 -40.54 -4.24 -6.82
N LEU A 11 -39.91 -4.63 -7.93
CA LEU A 11 -38.52 -5.16 -7.88
C LEU A 11 -37.57 -4.01 -7.56
N LEU A 12 -37.07 -3.95 -6.35
CA LEU A 12 -35.91 -3.13 -6.01
C LEU A 12 -34.67 -3.77 -6.63
N ALA A 13 -34.22 -3.27 -7.76
CA ALA A 13 -32.90 -3.60 -8.30
C ALA A 13 -31.83 -2.92 -7.41
N ALA A 14 -31.24 -3.66 -6.49
CA ALA A 14 -30.06 -3.22 -5.76
C ALA A 14 -28.89 -3.16 -6.75
N SER A 15 -28.52 -1.95 -7.19
CA SER A 15 -27.33 -1.72 -7.98
C SER A 15 -26.11 -1.88 -7.07
N ALA A 16 -25.51 -3.07 -7.08
CA ALA A 16 -24.21 -3.32 -6.44
C ALA A 16 -23.14 -2.57 -7.24
N LEU A 17 -22.66 -1.45 -6.70
CA LEU A 17 -21.49 -0.78 -7.23
C LEU A 17 -20.27 -1.72 -7.07
N PRO A 18 -19.44 -1.92 -8.11
CA PRO A 18 -18.23 -2.70 -7.96
C PRO A 18 -17.27 -1.97 -6.99
N ILE A 19 -17.08 -2.51 -5.83
CA ILE A 19 -16.00 -2.09 -4.93
C ILE A 19 -14.73 -2.63 -5.57
N SER A 20 -13.92 -1.74 -6.16
CA SER A 20 -12.59 -2.11 -6.66
C SER A 20 -11.73 -2.48 -5.44
N ALA A 21 -11.61 -3.76 -5.15
CA ALA A 21 -10.67 -4.24 -4.16
C ALA A 21 -9.24 -4.04 -4.71
N ILE A 22 -8.38 -3.39 -3.90
CA ILE A 22 -6.94 -3.33 -4.18
C ILE A 22 -6.42 -4.76 -4.14
N ALA A 23 -5.73 -5.17 -5.20
CA ALA A 23 -5.16 -6.51 -5.27
C ALA A 23 -4.08 -6.67 -4.19
N ALA A 24 -3.93 -7.87 -3.64
CA ALA A 24 -2.81 -8.22 -2.78
C ALA A 24 -1.47 -7.90 -3.48
N GLY A 25 -0.43 -7.56 -2.71
CA GLY A 25 0.85 -7.17 -3.25
C GLY A 25 1.56 -8.30 -3.99
N ASP A 26 2.20 -7.97 -5.10
CA ASP A 26 3.06 -8.86 -5.89
C ASP A 26 4.52 -8.58 -5.56
N ALA A 27 5.19 -9.54 -4.92
CA ALA A 27 6.59 -9.39 -4.53
C ALA A 27 7.55 -9.27 -5.73
N ALA A 28 7.25 -9.90 -6.86
CA ALA A 28 8.07 -9.78 -8.07
C ALA A 28 7.97 -8.37 -8.68
N ALA A 29 6.78 -7.80 -8.75
CA ALA A 29 6.58 -6.41 -9.13
C ALA A 29 7.23 -5.47 -8.11
N GLY A 30 7.10 -5.76 -6.83
CA GLY A 30 7.71 -5.01 -5.73
C GLY A 30 9.23 -4.96 -5.83
N LYS A 31 9.88 -6.07 -6.20
CA LYS A 31 11.32 -6.11 -6.42
C LYS A 31 11.79 -5.09 -7.45
N THR A 32 11.09 -4.97 -8.57
CA THR A 32 11.40 -3.99 -9.60
C THR A 32 11.18 -2.56 -9.11
N LYS A 33 10.08 -2.33 -8.39
CA LYS A 33 9.74 -1.02 -7.82
C LYS A 33 10.67 -0.59 -6.69
N ALA A 34 11.28 -1.54 -5.98
CA ALA A 34 12.16 -1.29 -4.84
C ALA A 34 13.53 -0.73 -5.22
N PHE A 35 13.82 -0.56 -6.50
CA PHE A 35 15.15 -0.11 -6.97
C PHE A 35 15.65 1.15 -6.24
N THR A 36 14.80 2.16 -6.11
CA THR A 36 15.17 3.39 -5.42
C THR A 36 15.26 3.23 -3.89
N CYS A 37 14.53 2.27 -3.33
CA CYS A 37 14.54 1.98 -1.90
C CYS A 37 15.84 1.31 -1.46
N MET A 38 16.38 0.45 -2.30
CA MET A 38 17.55 -0.36 -1.99
C MET A 38 18.83 0.45 -1.85
N GLY A 39 18.90 1.67 -2.37
CA GLY A 39 20.04 2.56 -2.19
C GLY A 39 20.29 2.97 -0.74
N CYS A 40 19.25 2.89 0.09
CA CYS A 40 19.34 3.14 1.52
C CYS A 40 18.99 1.88 2.32
N HIS A 41 17.83 1.30 2.08
CA HIS A 41 17.31 0.16 2.84
C HIS A 41 17.98 -1.18 2.50
N GLY A 42 18.72 -1.25 1.41
CA GLY A 42 19.51 -2.43 1.02
C GLY A 42 20.89 -2.51 1.66
N ILE A 43 21.31 -1.49 2.40
CA ILE A 43 22.64 -1.41 3.03
C ILE A 43 22.48 -1.70 4.52
N PRO A 44 23.09 -2.79 5.04
CA PRO A 44 23.01 -3.10 6.46
C PRO A 44 23.53 -1.95 7.34
N SER A 45 22.80 -1.62 8.39
CA SER A 45 23.17 -0.59 9.38
C SER A 45 23.48 0.79 8.78
N TYR A 46 22.83 1.13 7.67
CA TYR A 46 23.09 2.40 6.99
C TYR A 46 22.58 3.60 7.80
N ASN A 47 23.43 4.60 7.93
CA ASN A 47 23.08 5.91 8.47
C ASN A 47 23.32 6.96 7.40
N ASN A 48 22.32 7.82 7.18
CA ASN A 48 22.49 8.97 6.32
C ASN A 48 23.34 10.03 7.04
N ALA A 49 24.28 10.62 6.34
CA ALA A 49 25.25 11.53 6.95
C ALA A 49 24.69 12.94 7.16
N TYR A 50 23.93 13.46 6.18
CA TYR A 50 23.43 14.83 6.23
C TYR A 50 22.13 14.99 5.43
N PRO A 51 20.98 15.22 6.06
CA PRO A 51 20.77 15.18 7.52
C PRO A 51 21.06 13.80 8.09
N SER A 52 21.52 13.75 9.35
CA SER A 52 21.86 12.49 10.00
C SER A 52 20.60 11.76 10.48
N TYR A 53 20.42 10.53 10.03
CA TYR A 53 19.38 9.64 10.53
C TYR A 53 19.73 8.17 10.23
N HIS A 54 19.23 7.29 11.09
CA HIS A 54 19.32 5.85 10.87
C HIS A 54 18.29 5.39 9.83
N VAL A 55 18.74 4.55 8.89
CA VAL A 55 17.86 3.91 7.90
C VAL A 55 17.46 2.53 8.41
N PRO A 56 16.18 2.28 8.67
CA PRO A 56 15.75 1.01 9.24
C PRO A 56 15.84 -0.13 8.23
N LYS A 57 16.08 -1.34 8.77
CA LYS A 57 15.92 -2.58 8.03
C LYS A 57 14.45 -2.80 7.72
N LEU A 58 14.12 -3.12 6.47
CA LEU A 58 12.76 -3.44 6.03
C LEU A 58 12.54 -4.94 5.84
N GLY A 59 13.57 -5.67 5.50
CA GLY A 59 13.48 -7.11 5.24
C GLY A 59 12.90 -7.89 6.41
N GLY A 60 11.89 -8.73 6.15
CA GLY A 60 11.19 -9.51 7.17
C GLY A 60 10.13 -8.76 7.96
N GLN A 61 9.91 -7.48 7.69
CA GLN A 61 8.83 -6.70 8.32
C GLN A 61 7.47 -7.16 7.79
N HIS A 62 6.42 -6.98 8.59
CA HIS A 62 5.05 -7.29 8.17
C HIS A 62 4.60 -6.43 7.00
N ALA A 63 4.07 -7.05 5.94
CA ALA A 63 3.62 -6.33 4.75
C ALA A 63 2.61 -5.23 5.06
N ASN A 64 1.62 -5.51 5.90
CA ASN A 64 0.63 -4.52 6.29
C ASN A 64 1.25 -3.30 6.99
N TYR A 65 2.27 -3.51 7.81
CA TYR A 65 2.98 -2.42 8.45
C TYR A 65 3.73 -1.55 7.43
N ILE A 66 4.43 -2.16 6.48
CA ILE A 66 5.17 -1.43 5.44
C ILE A 66 4.22 -0.60 4.59
N ALA A 67 3.11 -1.19 4.11
CA ALA A 67 2.11 -0.48 3.32
C ALA A 67 1.51 0.70 4.09
N ALA A 68 1.15 0.51 5.35
CA ALA A 68 0.62 1.56 6.22
C ALA A 68 1.64 2.67 6.47
N ALA A 69 2.92 2.33 6.67
CA ALA A 69 3.98 3.31 6.85
C ALA A 69 4.21 4.17 5.59
N LEU A 70 4.23 3.55 4.41
CA LEU A 70 4.33 4.27 3.14
C LEU A 70 3.15 5.24 2.94
N GLN A 71 1.93 4.78 3.24
CA GLN A 71 0.75 5.63 3.20
C GLN A 71 0.84 6.80 4.18
N ALA A 72 1.32 6.56 5.39
CA ALA A 72 1.49 7.58 6.41
C ALA A 72 2.55 8.63 6.01
N TYR A 73 3.63 8.22 5.36
CA TYR A 73 4.61 9.17 4.80
C TYR A 73 4.01 9.98 3.65
N LYS A 74 3.29 9.34 2.73
CA LYS A 74 2.64 10.02 1.61
C LYS A 74 1.64 11.07 2.08
N SER A 75 0.81 10.75 3.06
CA SER A 75 -0.20 11.67 3.61
C SER A 75 0.38 12.77 4.53
N GLY A 76 1.63 12.61 4.98
CA GLY A 76 2.26 13.51 5.94
C GLY A 76 1.93 13.22 7.42
N GLN A 77 1.19 12.14 7.71
CA GLN A 77 0.91 11.71 9.08
C GLN A 77 2.19 11.25 9.80
N ARG A 78 3.10 10.61 9.08
CA ARG A 78 4.43 10.27 9.57
C ARG A 78 5.45 11.22 8.97
N ARG A 79 6.19 11.92 9.83
CA ARG A 79 7.13 12.97 9.41
C ARG A 79 8.51 12.40 9.12
N HIS A 80 8.94 12.52 7.89
CA HIS A 80 10.30 12.27 7.43
C HIS A 80 10.41 12.78 5.99
N SER A 81 11.14 13.85 5.75
CA SER A 81 11.15 14.53 4.44
C SER A 81 11.59 13.61 3.30
N THR A 82 12.64 12.81 3.50
CA THR A 82 13.13 11.87 2.49
C THR A 82 12.08 10.81 2.18
N MET A 83 11.50 10.17 3.19
CA MET A 83 10.49 9.14 2.99
C MET A 83 9.20 9.70 2.40
N ARG A 84 8.82 10.91 2.75
CA ARG A 84 7.68 11.58 2.12
C ARG A 84 7.91 11.78 0.62
N ALA A 85 9.11 12.22 0.23
CA ALA A 85 9.47 12.38 -1.18
C ALA A 85 9.45 11.03 -1.93
N GLN A 86 9.97 9.97 -1.30
CA GLN A 86 9.95 8.61 -1.88
C GLN A 86 8.53 8.07 -2.05
N ALA A 87 7.64 8.31 -1.09
CA ALA A 87 6.28 7.80 -1.13
C ALA A 87 5.32 8.64 -1.98
N ALA A 88 5.68 9.88 -2.33
CA ALA A 88 4.78 10.85 -2.94
C ALA A 88 4.10 10.36 -4.23
N ASN A 89 4.82 9.64 -5.08
CA ASN A 89 4.35 9.17 -6.37
C ASN A 89 3.91 7.70 -6.37
N LEU A 90 3.93 7.03 -5.23
CA LEU A 90 3.50 5.64 -5.12
C LEU A 90 1.96 5.56 -5.15
N SER A 91 1.44 4.66 -5.96
CA SER A 91 0.04 4.26 -5.89
C SER A 91 -0.18 3.30 -4.70
N GLU A 92 -1.43 3.06 -4.35
CA GLU A 92 -1.75 2.06 -3.31
C GLU A 92 -1.25 0.66 -3.71
N GLN A 93 -1.37 0.30 -4.99
CA GLN A 93 -0.85 -0.98 -5.49
C GLN A 93 0.69 -1.03 -5.40
N ASP A 94 1.39 0.07 -5.71
CA ASP A 94 2.84 0.13 -5.55
C ASP A 94 3.25 -0.12 -4.10
N MET A 95 2.55 0.46 -3.15
CA MET A 95 2.80 0.25 -1.72
C MET A 95 2.58 -1.19 -1.30
N GLN A 96 1.54 -1.86 -1.83
CA GLN A 96 1.27 -3.28 -1.56
C GLN A 96 2.36 -4.18 -2.16
N ASP A 97 2.78 -3.91 -3.39
CA ASP A 97 3.83 -4.68 -4.06
C ASP A 97 5.18 -4.54 -3.35
N LEU A 98 5.56 -3.33 -2.98
CA LEU A 98 6.76 -3.06 -2.18
C LEU A 98 6.70 -3.74 -0.82
N ALA A 99 5.55 -3.68 -0.17
CA ALA A 99 5.32 -4.34 1.12
C ALA A 99 5.50 -5.86 1.01
N ALA A 100 4.94 -6.48 -0.03
CA ALA A 100 5.09 -7.91 -0.28
C ALA A 100 6.55 -8.30 -0.54
N PHE A 101 7.28 -7.51 -1.30
CA PHE A 101 8.70 -7.73 -1.57
C PHE A 101 9.55 -7.68 -0.29
N PHE A 102 9.45 -6.60 0.48
CA PHE A 102 10.25 -6.46 1.70
C PHE A 102 9.87 -7.45 2.79
N ALA A 103 8.61 -7.80 2.93
CA ALA A 103 8.18 -8.81 3.90
C ALA A 103 8.84 -10.17 3.67
N GLN A 104 9.13 -10.52 2.42
CA GLN A 104 9.78 -11.78 2.03
C GLN A 104 11.30 -11.66 1.95
N SER A 105 11.86 -10.46 2.00
CA SER A 105 13.29 -10.25 1.89
C SER A 105 14.01 -10.66 3.17
N GLY A 106 15.14 -11.36 3.03
CA GLY A 106 15.94 -11.81 4.18
C GLY A 106 16.90 -10.76 4.77
N ASN A 107 16.91 -9.54 4.23
CA ASN A 107 17.84 -8.48 4.63
C ASN A 107 17.26 -7.58 5.70
#